data_58feb4e35ac137ffa84d1865ffdb0fd5
#
_entry.id   58feb4e35ac137ffa84d1865ffdb0fd5
#
_cell.length_a   1.000
_cell.length_b   1.000
_cell.length_c   1.000
_cell.angle_alpha   90.00
_cell.angle_beta   90.00
_cell.angle_gamma   90.00
#
_symmetry.space_group_name_H-M   'P 1'
#
loop_
_entity.id
_entity.type
_entity.pdbx_description
1 polymer ?
#
loop_
_entity_poly.entity_id
_entity_poly.type
_entity_poly.pdbx_seq_one_letter_code
_entity_poly.pdbx_strand_id
1 'polypeptide(L)'
;DPKRVELTGYNGVPHLITPVVTDVEKVSEILQWVLREMDNRNQHFLEAGVRNIQDFNQKFPEQRMPYIVVVIDELANLMMEAATEIESSITRLAQTARAMGIHLVVATQRPSRDVITGTIKGNLPSRIAFAVATNTDSLVILDRVGAEDLFGKGDMYLMSAEDPNLKRLQCVYVSDDEIRRLVDYWRSNPKISEVSSEEIQPKPELTPIILHQPSQKFDGVLTQLPLLDENEPAMKRNADPLLDDAIALVRKQGRASANMLVSRLSIGFGRANKLLVQMEEMGIIGPPNANPSIPREVLDYGENGTPSKE
;
A
#
# COMPACT_ATOMS: atom_id res chain seq x y z
N ASP A 1 4.44 12.11 1.24
CA ASP A 1 4.54 13.56 0.97
C ASP A 1 5.20 13.78 -0.39
N PRO A 2 4.42 13.81 -1.50
CA PRO A 2 4.97 13.98 -2.85
C PRO A 2 5.55 15.39 -3.07
N LYS A 3 5.17 16.36 -2.26
CA LYS A 3 5.69 17.74 -2.35
C LYS A 3 6.97 17.97 -1.57
N ARG A 4 7.37 17.04 -0.70
CA ARG A 4 8.56 17.09 0.17
C ARG A 4 8.59 18.30 1.12
N VAL A 5 7.44 18.79 1.56
CA VAL A 5 7.33 20.04 2.33
C VAL A 5 6.81 19.76 3.74
N GLU A 6 5.70 19.04 3.86
CA GLU A 6 4.93 19.00 5.11
C GLU A 6 5.40 17.89 6.06
N LEU A 7 5.66 16.68 5.55
CA LEU A 7 5.93 15.53 6.39
C LEU A 7 7.40 15.14 6.49
N THR A 8 8.28 15.60 5.60
CA THR A 8 9.70 15.25 5.58
C THR A 8 10.43 15.64 6.86
N GLY A 9 9.95 16.67 7.57
CA GLY A 9 10.46 17.08 8.88
C GLY A 9 10.36 16.00 9.96
N TYR A 10 9.46 15.04 9.81
CA TYR A 10 9.27 13.93 10.76
C TYR A 10 10.23 12.76 10.56
N ASN A 11 11.07 12.78 9.50
CA ASN A 11 12.05 11.72 9.28
C ASN A 11 12.95 11.52 10.50
N GLY A 12 13.19 10.26 10.85
CA GLY A 12 14.02 9.86 12.00
C GLY A 12 13.27 9.73 13.33
N VAL A 13 11.94 9.99 13.38
CA VAL A 13 11.16 9.59 14.56
C VAL A 13 10.96 8.07 14.56
N PRO A 14 11.04 7.42 15.74
CA PRO A 14 10.99 5.96 15.85
C PRO A 14 9.62 5.36 15.47
N HIS A 15 8.59 6.17 15.35
CA HIS A 15 7.24 5.73 14.95
C HIS A 15 7.10 5.45 13.46
N LEU A 16 8.00 5.98 12.62
CA LEU A 16 7.95 5.76 11.18
C LEU A 16 8.47 4.36 10.83
N ILE A 17 7.66 3.58 10.14
CA ILE A 17 8.05 2.26 9.60
C ILE A 17 9.08 2.44 8.48
N THR A 18 8.97 3.52 7.71
CA THR A 18 9.88 3.92 6.64
C THR A 18 10.06 5.43 6.66
N PRO A 19 11.17 5.98 6.15
CA PRO A 19 11.27 7.41 5.89
C PRO A 19 10.08 7.90 5.06
N VAL A 20 9.74 9.18 5.22
CA VAL A 20 8.65 9.79 4.45
C VAL A 20 8.88 9.59 2.95
N VAL A 21 7.90 8.98 2.29
CA VAL A 21 7.97 8.65 0.87
C VAL A 21 7.57 9.84 0.04
N THR A 22 8.44 10.19 -0.89
CA THR A 22 8.30 11.37 -1.74
C THR A 22 8.16 11.04 -3.22
N ASP A 23 8.37 9.79 -3.58
CA ASP A 23 8.34 9.26 -4.93
C ASP A 23 7.02 8.54 -5.19
N VAL A 24 6.27 8.94 -6.20
CA VAL A 24 4.92 8.37 -6.46
C VAL A 24 5.00 6.90 -6.86
N GLU A 25 6.04 6.50 -7.60
CA GLU A 25 6.25 5.08 -7.94
C GLU A 25 6.38 4.20 -6.69
N LYS A 26 7.10 4.69 -5.67
CA LYS A 26 7.26 4.00 -4.39
C LYS A 26 5.98 3.97 -3.55
N VAL A 27 5.06 4.93 -3.75
CA VAL A 27 3.77 4.94 -3.03
C VAL A 27 2.94 3.72 -3.36
N SER A 28 2.87 3.31 -4.62
CA SER A 28 2.16 2.09 -5.03
C SER A 28 2.72 0.85 -4.35
N GLU A 29 4.04 0.71 -4.30
CA GLU A 29 4.72 -0.41 -3.61
C GLU A 29 4.38 -0.44 -2.11
N ILE A 30 4.36 0.72 -1.45
CA ILE A 30 4.03 0.84 -0.03
C ILE A 30 2.56 0.51 0.23
N LEU A 31 1.64 1.02 -0.58
CA LEU A 31 0.23 0.67 -0.46
C LEU A 31 0.00 -0.84 -0.66
N GLN A 32 0.72 -1.46 -1.59
CA GLN A 32 0.70 -2.93 -1.75
C GLN A 32 1.27 -3.65 -0.53
N TRP A 33 2.34 -3.12 0.09
CA TRP A 33 2.85 -3.66 1.35
C TRP A 33 1.80 -3.56 2.47
N VAL A 34 1.15 -2.40 2.63
CA VAL A 34 0.09 -2.22 3.63
C VAL A 34 -1.07 -3.19 3.41
N LEU A 35 -1.44 -3.44 2.14
CA LEU A 35 -2.47 -4.43 1.79
C LEU A 35 -2.05 -5.85 2.16
N ARG A 36 -0.81 -6.23 1.91
CA ARG A 36 -0.28 -7.54 2.35
C ARG A 36 -0.26 -7.67 3.87
N GLU A 37 0.15 -6.63 4.58
CA GLU A 37 0.15 -6.62 6.04
C GLU A 37 -1.29 -6.75 6.60
N MET A 38 -2.26 -6.09 5.98
CA MET A 38 -3.66 -6.24 6.30
C MET A 38 -4.14 -7.70 6.13
N ASP A 39 -3.81 -8.33 5.00
CA ASP A 39 -4.17 -9.72 4.73
C ASP A 39 -3.49 -10.68 5.72
N ASN A 40 -2.23 -10.45 6.06
CA ASN A 40 -1.49 -11.22 7.08
C ASN A 40 -2.14 -11.12 8.46
N ARG A 41 -2.49 -9.91 8.90
CA ARG A 41 -3.18 -9.69 10.18
C ARG A 41 -4.54 -10.40 10.20
N ASN A 42 -5.29 -10.32 9.10
CA ASN A 42 -6.57 -11.02 8.98
C ASN A 42 -6.40 -12.53 9.16
N GLN A 43 -5.37 -13.12 8.54
CA GLN A 43 -5.08 -14.54 8.69
C GLN A 43 -4.75 -14.91 10.14
N HIS A 44 -3.89 -14.12 10.82
CA HIS A 44 -3.59 -14.33 12.23
C HIS A 44 -4.82 -14.21 13.13
N PHE A 45 -5.74 -13.30 12.84
CA PHE A 45 -6.97 -13.14 13.61
C PHE A 45 -7.91 -14.34 13.42
N LEU A 46 -8.00 -14.89 12.20
CA LEU A 46 -8.75 -16.10 11.92
C LEU A 46 -8.17 -17.30 12.69
N GLU A 47 -6.87 -17.51 12.66
CA GLU A 47 -6.18 -18.59 13.37
C GLU A 47 -6.33 -18.44 14.90
N ALA A 48 -6.26 -17.19 15.38
CA ALA A 48 -6.46 -16.87 16.78
C ALA A 48 -7.92 -16.92 17.25
N GLY A 49 -8.89 -17.01 16.34
CA GLY A 49 -10.32 -16.97 16.66
C GLY A 49 -10.77 -15.62 17.22
N VAL A 50 -10.20 -14.51 16.75
CA VAL A 50 -10.54 -13.14 17.14
C VAL A 50 -10.99 -12.33 15.93
N ARG A 51 -11.62 -11.17 16.15
CA ARG A 51 -12.22 -10.37 15.06
C ARG A 51 -11.51 -9.05 14.77
N ASN A 52 -10.67 -8.59 15.68
CA ASN A 52 -10.03 -7.28 15.58
C ASN A 52 -8.72 -7.26 16.38
N ILE A 53 -7.93 -6.21 16.15
CA ILE A 53 -6.64 -6.00 16.81
C ILE A 53 -6.75 -5.86 18.33
N GLN A 54 -7.86 -5.30 18.84
CA GLN A 54 -8.04 -5.10 20.28
C GLN A 54 -8.19 -6.46 20.98
N ASP A 55 -9.07 -7.32 20.46
CA ASP A 55 -9.28 -8.67 20.96
C ASP A 55 -7.99 -9.50 20.85
N PHE A 56 -7.25 -9.36 19.73
CA PHE A 56 -5.97 -10.02 19.55
C PHE A 56 -4.97 -9.57 20.61
N ASN A 57 -4.78 -8.27 20.78
CA ASN A 57 -3.83 -7.70 21.73
C ASN A 57 -4.20 -8.00 23.20
N GLN A 58 -5.50 -8.17 23.48
CA GLN A 58 -5.98 -8.60 24.80
C GLN A 58 -5.70 -10.08 25.04
N LYS A 59 -5.88 -10.91 24.02
CA LYS A 59 -5.66 -12.36 24.10
C LYS A 59 -4.17 -12.73 24.16
N PHE A 60 -3.33 -11.96 23.45
CA PHE A 60 -1.89 -12.20 23.33
C PHE A 60 -1.09 -10.95 23.76
N PRO A 61 -1.05 -10.63 25.05
CA PRO A 61 -0.40 -9.41 25.53
C PRO A 61 1.12 -9.36 25.28
N GLU A 62 1.77 -10.53 25.18
CA GLU A 62 3.21 -10.65 24.86
C GLU A 62 3.50 -10.52 23.34
N GLN A 63 2.48 -10.57 22.50
CA GLN A 63 2.58 -10.53 21.05
C GLN A 63 1.71 -9.41 20.46
N ARG A 64 1.65 -8.28 21.15
CA ARG A 64 0.78 -7.17 20.73
C ARG A 64 1.17 -6.63 19.37
N MET A 65 0.20 -6.51 18.49
CA MET A 65 0.36 -5.83 17.21
C MET A 65 0.16 -4.32 17.37
N PRO A 66 1.05 -3.49 16.81
CA PRO A 66 0.86 -2.05 16.81
C PRO A 66 -0.22 -1.63 15.81
N TYR A 67 -0.85 -0.49 16.08
CA TYR A 67 -1.67 0.18 15.07
C TYR A 67 -0.77 0.80 14.00
N ILE A 68 -1.21 0.75 12.75
CA ILE A 68 -0.57 1.40 11.61
C ILE A 68 -1.43 2.57 11.15
N VAL A 69 -0.83 3.74 10.99
CA VAL A 69 -1.48 4.90 10.39
C VAL A 69 -0.76 5.25 9.10
N VAL A 70 -1.49 5.23 7.99
CA VAL A 70 -1.01 5.66 6.68
C VAL A 70 -1.50 7.08 6.45
N VAL A 71 -0.58 8.02 6.27
CA VAL A 71 -0.88 9.43 6.04
C VAL A 71 -0.50 9.80 4.61
N ILE A 72 -1.44 10.35 3.86
CA ILE A 72 -1.23 10.89 2.51
C ILE A 72 -1.49 12.39 2.57
N ASP A 73 -0.46 13.19 2.39
CA ASP A 73 -0.52 14.66 2.48
C ASP A 73 -1.28 15.29 1.30
N GLU A 74 -1.03 14.82 0.08
CA GLU A 74 -1.67 15.35 -1.12
C GLU A 74 -2.12 14.22 -2.07
N LEU A 75 -3.38 13.83 -1.95
CA LEU A 75 -3.96 12.79 -2.80
C LEU A 75 -3.98 13.19 -4.28
N ALA A 76 -4.17 14.47 -4.61
CA ALA A 76 -4.29 14.92 -5.98
C ALA A 76 -3.05 14.55 -6.83
N ASN A 77 -1.86 14.63 -6.27
CA ASN A 77 -0.65 14.28 -6.99
C ASN A 77 -0.62 12.78 -7.36
N LEU A 78 -1.04 11.93 -6.42
CA LEU A 78 -1.11 10.49 -6.65
C LEU A 78 -2.17 10.11 -7.69
N MET A 79 -3.33 10.76 -7.61
CA MET A 79 -4.42 10.55 -8.57
C MET A 79 -4.09 11.03 -10.00
N MET A 80 -3.20 12.02 -10.15
CA MET A 80 -2.75 12.47 -11.47
C MET A 80 -1.82 11.46 -12.16
N GLU A 81 -1.06 10.69 -11.41
CA GLU A 81 -0.05 9.76 -11.95
C GLU A 81 -0.57 8.32 -12.05
N ALA A 82 -1.32 7.85 -11.06
CA ALA A 82 -1.73 6.45 -10.96
C ALA A 82 -3.16 6.27 -10.41
N ALA A 83 -4.14 7.04 -10.90
CA ALA A 83 -5.50 7.12 -10.35
C ALA A 83 -6.14 5.76 -10.04
N THR A 84 -6.15 4.85 -11.01
CA THR A 84 -6.84 3.55 -10.89
C THR A 84 -6.24 2.67 -9.79
N GLU A 85 -4.92 2.63 -9.70
CA GLU A 85 -4.20 1.81 -8.72
C GLU A 85 -4.35 2.39 -7.31
N ILE A 86 -4.17 3.71 -7.17
CA ILE A 86 -4.30 4.42 -5.89
C ILE A 86 -5.72 4.34 -5.36
N GLU A 87 -6.73 4.63 -6.19
CA GLU A 87 -8.14 4.53 -5.80
C GLU A 87 -8.52 3.11 -5.36
N SER A 88 -8.08 2.09 -6.10
CA SER A 88 -8.30 0.69 -5.77
C SER A 88 -7.68 0.31 -4.43
N SER A 89 -6.42 0.71 -4.20
CA SER A 89 -5.70 0.42 -2.95
C SER A 89 -6.33 1.10 -1.75
N ILE A 90 -6.65 2.40 -1.86
CA ILE A 90 -7.32 3.17 -0.80
C ILE A 90 -8.68 2.56 -0.49
N THR A 91 -9.46 2.22 -1.51
CA THR A 91 -10.79 1.62 -1.35
C THR A 91 -10.72 0.30 -0.59
N ARG A 92 -9.84 -0.60 -0.99
CA ARG A 92 -9.66 -1.90 -0.34
C ARG A 92 -9.22 -1.75 1.12
N LEU A 93 -8.27 -0.85 1.40
CA LEU A 93 -7.85 -0.55 2.77
C LEU A 93 -9.01 0.04 3.59
N ALA A 94 -9.73 1.02 3.06
CA ALA A 94 -10.83 1.67 3.78
C ALA A 94 -11.97 0.71 4.13
N GLN A 95 -12.22 -0.31 3.31
CA GLN A 95 -13.27 -1.31 3.53
C GLN A 95 -12.93 -2.32 4.64
N THR A 96 -11.67 -2.72 4.76
CA THR A 96 -11.31 -3.90 5.58
C THR A 96 -10.28 -3.64 6.66
N ALA A 97 -9.42 -2.64 6.51
CA ALA A 97 -8.24 -2.45 7.35
C ALA A 97 -8.54 -2.00 8.79
N ARG A 98 -9.72 -1.40 9.06
CA ARG A 98 -10.10 -0.88 10.39
C ARG A 98 -10.00 -1.94 11.47
N ALA A 99 -10.55 -3.13 11.24
CA ALA A 99 -10.49 -4.24 12.21
C ALA A 99 -9.06 -4.75 12.42
N MET A 100 -8.19 -4.63 11.42
CA MET A 100 -6.79 -5.02 11.47
C MET A 100 -5.89 -3.97 12.16
N GLY A 101 -6.48 -2.85 12.62
CA GLY A 101 -5.75 -1.75 13.25
C GLY A 101 -4.92 -0.91 12.28
N ILE A 102 -5.33 -0.84 11.01
CA ILE A 102 -4.70 0.00 9.99
C ILE A 102 -5.67 1.12 9.63
N HIS A 103 -5.21 2.34 9.74
CA HIS A 103 -6.02 3.56 9.55
C HIS A 103 -5.43 4.44 8.46
N LEU A 104 -6.31 5.09 7.70
CA LEU A 104 -5.95 6.02 6.63
C LEU A 104 -6.29 7.45 7.05
N VAL A 105 -5.35 8.35 6.83
CA VAL A 105 -5.54 9.80 6.85
C VAL A 105 -5.17 10.33 5.48
N VAL A 106 -6.16 10.79 4.72
CA VAL A 106 -5.97 11.24 3.35
C VAL A 106 -6.31 12.71 3.27
N ALA A 107 -5.35 13.52 2.84
CA ALA A 107 -5.52 14.96 2.67
C ALA A 107 -5.34 15.37 1.20
N THR A 108 -5.91 16.51 0.85
CA THR A 108 -5.70 17.17 -0.44
C THR A 108 -5.99 18.65 -0.33
N GLN A 109 -5.22 19.44 -1.06
CA GLN A 109 -5.47 20.89 -1.25
C GLN A 109 -6.28 21.16 -2.54
N ARG A 110 -6.64 20.08 -3.29
CA ARG A 110 -7.41 20.17 -4.53
C ARG A 110 -8.68 19.32 -4.45
N PRO A 111 -9.75 19.84 -3.85
CA PRO A 111 -11.00 19.10 -3.67
C PRO A 111 -11.82 19.06 -4.96
N SER A 112 -11.31 18.37 -5.98
CA SER A 112 -12.04 18.12 -7.22
C SER A 112 -12.69 16.73 -7.22
N ARG A 113 -13.67 16.52 -8.10
CA ARG A 113 -14.36 15.23 -8.23
C ARG A 113 -13.45 14.11 -8.75
N ASP A 114 -12.41 14.47 -9.47
CA ASP A 114 -11.42 13.53 -10.01
C ASP A 114 -10.45 13.06 -8.91
N VAL A 115 -10.29 13.83 -7.84
CA VAL A 115 -9.45 13.51 -6.68
C VAL A 115 -10.27 12.86 -5.57
N ILE A 116 -11.38 13.47 -5.19
CA ILE A 116 -12.30 12.97 -4.17
C ILE A 116 -13.48 12.31 -4.89
N THR A 117 -13.23 11.10 -5.39
CA THR A 117 -14.23 10.35 -6.17
C THR A 117 -15.38 9.85 -5.30
N GLY A 118 -16.48 9.46 -5.94
CA GLY A 118 -17.60 8.83 -5.26
C GLY A 118 -17.20 7.54 -4.51
N THR A 119 -16.28 6.77 -5.08
CA THR A 119 -15.75 5.54 -4.49
C THR A 119 -14.97 5.83 -3.21
N ILE A 120 -14.07 6.81 -3.23
CA ILE A 120 -13.32 7.26 -2.06
C ILE A 120 -14.27 7.75 -0.96
N LYS A 121 -15.22 8.64 -1.31
CA LYS A 121 -16.20 9.17 -0.36
C LYS A 121 -17.07 8.09 0.30
N GLY A 122 -17.47 7.08 -0.47
CA GLY A 122 -18.29 5.97 0.02
C GLY A 122 -17.56 5.10 1.05
N ASN A 123 -16.22 5.05 0.98
CA ASN A 123 -15.40 4.22 1.87
C ASN A 123 -14.70 5.01 2.98
N LEU A 124 -14.60 6.34 2.84
CA LEU A 124 -14.08 7.25 3.87
C LEU A 124 -15.19 8.21 4.32
N PRO A 125 -16.10 7.75 5.18
CA PRO A 125 -17.27 8.52 5.58
C PRO A 125 -16.96 9.65 6.56
N SER A 126 -15.87 9.56 7.32
CA SER A 126 -15.42 10.64 8.22
C SER A 126 -14.62 11.65 7.41
N ARG A 127 -15.06 12.91 7.43
CA ARG A 127 -14.49 13.98 6.61
C ARG A 127 -14.33 15.26 7.39
N ILE A 128 -13.24 15.96 7.10
CA ILE A 128 -12.95 17.30 7.62
C ILE A 128 -12.80 18.25 6.44
N ALA A 129 -13.45 19.38 6.49
CA ALA A 129 -13.22 20.49 5.58
C ALA A 129 -12.78 21.71 6.37
N PHE A 130 -11.62 22.25 6.01
CA PHE A 130 -11.22 23.61 6.35
C PHE A 130 -11.86 24.59 5.37
N ALA A 131 -11.61 25.89 5.55
CA ALA A 131 -12.10 26.92 4.65
C ALA A 131 -11.67 26.63 3.19
N VAL A 132 -12.63 26.67 2.28
CA VAL A 132 -12.44 26.45 0.83
C VAL A 132 -12.87 27.69 0.06
N ALA A 133 -12.44 27.77 -1.21
CA ALA A 133 -12.69 28.96 -2.02
C ALA A 133 -14.13 29.05 -2.56
N THR A 134 -14.77 27.91 -2.80
CA THR A 134 -16.08 27.87 -3.45
C THR A 134 -17.05 26.88 -2.77
N ASN A 135 -18.35 27.12 -2.95
CA ASN A 135 -19.39 26.18 -2.51
C ASN A 135 -19.29 24.83 -3.24
N THR A 136 -18.76 24.81 -4.45
CA THR A 136 -18.50 23.56 -5.20
C THR A 136 -17.47 22.69 -4.48
N ASP A 137 -16.40 23.28 -3.93
CA ASP A 137 -15.38 22.58 -3.16
C ASP A 137 -15.98 21.98 -1.89
N SER A 138 -16.82 22.78 -1.18
CA SER A 138 -17.56 22.29 -0.02
C SER A 138 -18.44 21.09 -0.36
N LEU A 139 -19.18 21.15 -1.47
CA LEU A 139 -20.01 20.04 -1.94
C LEU A 139 -19.19 18.79 -2.31
N VAL A 140 -18.00 18.97 -2.89
CA VAL A 140 -17.13 17.83 -3.19
C VAL A 140 -16.69 17.12 -1.93
N ILE A 141 -16.29 17.86 -0.89
CA ILE A 141 -15.79 17.27 0.36
C ILE A 141 -16.93 16.73 1.22
N LEU A 142 -17.92 17.60 1.53
CA LEU A 142 -18.92 17.34 2.58
C LEU A 142 -20.28 16.89 2.06
N ASP A 143 -20.50 16.88 0.73
CA ASP A 143 -21.80 16.74 0.10
C ASP A 143 -22.82 17.85 0.56
N ARG A 144 -22.31 18.94 1.11
CA ARG A 144 -23.05 20.09 1.64
C ARG A 144 -22.24 21.37 1.42
N VAL A 145 -22.93 22.48 1.31
CA VAL A 145 -22.35 23.83 1.29
C VAL A 145 -22.02 24.30 2.70
N GLY A 146 -21.16 25.30 2.84
CA GLY A 146 -20.87 25.98 4.10
C GLY A 146 -19.37 26.04 4.46
N ALA A 147 -18.51 25.18 3.89
CA ALA A 147 -17.08 25.28 4.17
C ALA A 147 -16.44 26.53 3.54
N GLU A 148 -17.08 27.13 2.52
CA GLU A 148 -16.72 28.43 1.93
C GLU A 148 -16.93 29.60 2.89
N ASP A 149 -17.79 29.45 3.90
CA ASP A 149 -18.11 30.48 4.92
C ASP A 149 -17.24 30.35 6.18
N LEU A 150 -16.30 29.40 6.22
CA LEU A 150 -15.38 29.27 7.34
C LEU A 150 -14.33 30.37 7.34
N PHE A 151 -13.94 30.80 8.56
CA PHE A 151 -13.03 31.95 8.72
C PHE A 151 -11.56 31.67 8.42
N GLY A 152 -11.21 30.42 8.11
CA GLY A 152 -9.81 29.98 7.96
C GLY A 152 -9.11 29.82 9.32
N LYS A 153 -7.77 29.75 9.31
CA LYS A 153 -6.92 29.60 10.51
C LYS A 153 -7.34 28.45 11.43
N GLY A 154 -7.74 27.32 10.84
CA GLY A 154 -8.13 26.12 11.57
C GLY A 154 -9.63 26.03 11.91
N ASP A 155 -10.45 26.98 11.48
CA ASP A 155 -11.90 26.83 11.52
C ASP A 155 -12.33 25.75 10.53
N MET A 156 -13.09 24.75 10.98
CA MET A 156 -13.37 23.55 10.20
C MET A 156 -14.74 22.96 10.46
N TYR A 157 -15.24 22.20 9.50
CA TYR A 157 -16.36 21.28 9.70
C TYR A 157 -15.86 19.84 9.77
N LEU A 158 -16.38 19.10 10.74
CA LEU A 158 -16.22 17.65 10.89
C LEU A 158 -17.56 16.96 10.63
N MET A 159 -17.55 15.95 9.76
CA MET A 159 -18.58 14.95 9.59
C MET A 159 -17.98 13.59 9.95
N SER A 160 -18.60 12.84 10.83
CA SER A 160 -18.13 11.50 11.19
C SER A 160 -19.06 10.40 10.68
N ALA A 161 -18.57 9.16 10.62
CA ALA A 161 -19.39 8.01 10.24
C ALA A 161 -20.56 7.75 11.22
N GLU A 162 -20.40 8.16 12.50
CA GLU A 162 -21.40 7.94 13.56
C GLU A 162 -22.40 9.08 13.63
N ASP A 163 -22.01 10.30 13.22
CA ASP A 163 -22.85 11.50 13.23
C ASP A 163 -22.67 12.25 11.91
N PRO A 164 -23.62 12.12 10.96
CA PRO A 164 -23.55 12.79 9.67
C PRO A 164 -23.84 14.29 9.73
N ASN A 165 -24.18 14.84 10.91
CA ASN A 165 -24.36 16.26 11.08
C ASN A 165 -23.01 16.97 11.13
N LEU A 166 -22.92 18.10 10.44
CA LEU A 166 -21.69 18.90 10.45
C LEU A 166 -21.49 19.53 11.85
N LYS A 167 -20.34 19.26 12.42
CA LYS A 167 -19.86 19.90 13.65
C LYS A 167 -18.82 20.94 13.30
N ARG A 168 -19.06 22.20 13.62
CA ARG A 168 -18.06 23.26 13.47
C ARG A 168 -17.09 23.21 14.65
N LEU A 169 -15.80 23.13 14.34
CA LEU A 169 -14.73 22.98 15.31
C LEU A 169 -13.61 23.96 14.99
N GLN A 170 -12.79 24.26 15.99
CA GLN A 170 -11.55 25.01 15.81
C GLN A 170 -10.36 24.09 16.01
N CYS A 171 -9.55 23.94 14.97
CA CYS A 171 -8.28 23.23 15.05
C CYS A 171 -7.26 24.10 15.79
N VAL A 172 -6.41 23.47 16.59
CA VAL A 172 -5.30 24.17 17.25
C VAL A 172 -4.22 24.53 16.23
N TYR A 173 -3.55 25.64 16.44
CA TYR A 173 -2.36 25.98 15.67
C TYR A 173 -1.13 25.31 16.30
N VAL A 174 -0.34 24.64 15.48
CA VAL A 174 0.96 24.05 15.86
C VAL A 174 2.02 24.71 15.01
N SER A 175 3.02 25.32 15.61
CA SER A 175 4.11 25.99 14.92
C SER A 175 5.20 25.02 14.50
N ASP A 176 6.00 25.39 13.51
CA ASP A 176 7.17 24.61 13.06
C ASP A 176 8.18 24.38 14.18
N ASP A 177 8.30 25.34 15.11
CA ASP A 177 9.18 25.20 16.27
C ASP A 177 8.67 24.15 17.27
N GLU A 178 7.36 24.03 17.43
CA GLU A 178 6.75 22.98 18.25
C GLU A 178 6.93 21.62 17.62
N ILE A 179 6.73 21.51 16.30
CA ILE A 179 6.96 20.28 15.54
C ILE A 179 8.44 19.85 15.68
N ARG A 180 9.38 20.79 15.45
CA ARG A 180 10.82 20.48 15.61
C ARG A 180 11.14 19.98 17.01
N ARG A 181 10.68 20.64 18.06
CA ARG A 181 10.92 20.21 19.46
C ARG A 181 10.34 18.82 19.72
N LEU A 182 9.17 18.51 19.18
CA LEU A 182 8.56 17.18 19.29
C LEU A 182 9.39 16.11 18.60
N VAL A 183 9.82 16.40 17.37
CA VAL A 183 10.66 15.48 16.58
C VAL A 183 12.01 15.25 17.26
N ASP A 184 12.67 16.31 17.73
CA ASP A 184 13.96 16.22 18.41
C ASP A 184 13.86 15.44 19.74
N TYR A 185 12.75 15.62 20.47
CA TYR A 185 12.48 14.82 21.67
C TYR A 185 12.45 13.32 21.36
N TRP A 186 11.72 12.91 20.31
CA TRP A 186 11.61 11.51 19.94
C TRP A 186 12.90 10.94 19.35
N ARG A 187 13.65 11.73 18.58
CA ARG A 187 14.97 11.32 18.05
C ARG A 187 16.02 11.14 19.15
N SER A 188 15.95 11.94 20.18
CA SER A 188 16.94 11.95 21.27
C SER A 188 16.61 10.99 22.41
N ASN A 189 15.51 10.23 22.32
CA ASN A 189 15.11 9.35 23.42
C ASN A 189 15.83 8.01 23.34
N PRO A 190 16.87 7.75 24.19
CA PRO A 190 17.74 6.58 24.05
C PRO A 190 17.02 5.25 24.30
N LYS A 191 15.91 5.23 25.01
CA LYS A 191 15.13 4.00 25.25
C LYS A 191 14.48 3.41 23.99
N ILE A 192 14.47 4.17 22.92
CA ILE A 192 13.87 3.77 21.64
C ILE A 192 14.95 3.48 20.59
N SER A 193 16.16 4.06 20.73
CA SER A 193 17.27 3.90 19.79
C SER A 193 18.19 2.70 20.09
N GLU A 194 18.12 2.09 21.25
CA GLU A 194 19.04 0.99 21.63
C GLU A 194 18.71 -0.38 21.01
N VAL A 195 17.63 -0.50 20.25
CA VAL A 195 17.24 -1.78 19.61
C VAL A 195 17.74 -1.90 18.15
N SER A 196 18.44 -0.92 17.62
CA SER A 196 18.71 -0.83 16.17
C SER A 196 20.16 -0.99 15.72
N SER A 197 21.11 -1.47 16.52
CA SER A 197 22.51 -1.52 16.07
C SER A 197 23.22 -2.87 16.12
N GLU A 198 22.58 -3.97 16.46
CA GLU A 198 23.24 -5.27 16.34
C GLU A 198 22.45 -6.23 15.44
N GLU A 199 23.07 -6.50 14.28
CA GLU A 199 22.82 -7.61 13.37
C GLU A 199 21.49 -7.67 12.61
N ILE A 200 21.34 -6.80 11.59
CA ILE A 200 20.53 -7.15 10.43
C ILE A 200 21.47 -7.36 9.24
N GLN A 201 21.93 -8.59 9.07
CA GLN A 201 22.39 -9.03 7.75
C GLN A 201 21.16 -9.10 6.84
N PRO A 202 21.22 -8.56 5.62
CA PRO A 202 20.10 -8.61 4.70
C PRO A 202 19.86 -10.05 4.28
N LYS A 203 18.81 -10.68 4.82
CA LYS A 203 18.24 -11.86 4.18
C LYS A 203 17.21 -11.39 3.17
N PRO A 204 17.30 -11.86 1.92
CA PRO A 204 16.37 -11.48 0.84
C PRO A 204 15.11 -12.33 0.89
N GLU A 205 14.27 -12.11 1.87
CA GLU A 205 12.89 -12.59 1.85
C GLU A 205 12.10 -11.68 2.79
N LEU A 206 11.14 -10.93 2.21
CA LEU A 206 10.04 -10.31 2.93
C LEU A 206 9.21 -11.44 3.54
N THR A 207 9.73 -12.03 4.62
CA THR A 207 8.91 -12.93 5.43
C THR A 207 7.87 -12.06 6.15
N PRO A 208 6.58 -12.44 6.04
CA PRO A 208 5.57 -11.92 6.95
C PRO A 208 6.09 -12.03 8.38
N ILE A 209 5.64 -11.15 9.26
CA ILE A 209 5.92 -11.30 10.70
C ILE A 209 5.32 -12.66 11.11
N ILE A 210 6.10 -13.72 10.93
CA ILE A 210 5.69 -15.07 11.31
C ILE A 210 5.84 -15.17 12.82
N LEU A 211 4.72 -15.16 13.51
CA LEU A 211 4.62 -15.52 14.91
C LEU A 211 4.95 -17.02 15.09
N HIS A 212 6.20 -17.40 14.86
CA HIS A 212 6.67 -18.74 15.18
C HIS A 212 7.93 -18.64 16.03
N GLN A 213 7.75 -18.31 17.32
CA GLN A 213 8.42 -18.96 18.47
C GLN A 213 7.89 -18.36 19.79
N PRO A 214 7.56 -19.15 20.82
CA PRO A 214 6.98 -18.66 22.07
C PRO A 214 8.00 -18.08 23.06
N SER A 215 9.05 -17.43 22.62
CA SER A 215 10.14 -16.96 23.52
C SER A 215 10.84 -15.66 23.12
N GLN A 216 10.33 -14.86 22.19
CA GLN A 216 10.87 -13.50 22.01
C GLN A 216 9.89 -12.47 22.54
N LYS A 217 10.27 -11.80 23.62
CA LYS A 217 9.57 -10.65 24.17
C LYS A 217 9.56 -9.54 23.14
N PHE A 218 8.37 -9.14 22.72
CA PHE A 218 8.18 -7.97 21.88
C PHE A 218 8.29 -6.73 22.79
N ASP A 219 9.49 -6.21 22.93
CA ASP A 219 9.74 -4.93 23.61
C ASP A 219 9.32 -3.81 22.67
N GLY A 220 8.06 -3.53 22.56
CA GLY A 220 7.32 -2.39 22.03
C GLY A 220 8.01 -1.35 21.10
N VAL A 221 9.14 -1.69 20.49
CA VAL A 221 9.95 -0.79 19.66
C VAL A 221 9.63 -1.04 18.19
N LEU A 222 9.08 -0.05 17.53
CA LEU A 222 8.89 -0.02 16.09
C LEU A 222 10.26 0.06 15.40
N THR A 223 10.78 -1.07 14.95
CA THR A 223 11.98 -1.09 14.12
C THR A 223 11.61 -0.61 12.72
N GLN A 224 12.30 0.37 12.18
CA GLN A 224 12.18 0.76 10.78
C GLN A 224 12.59 -0.44 9.92
N LEU A 225 11.62 -1.02 9.19
CA LEU A 225 11.91 -2.08 8.23
C LEU A 225 12.37 -1.44 6.92
N PRO A 226 13.43 -1.95 6.28
CA PRO A 226 13.74 -1.57 4.90
C PRO A 226 12.62 -2.11 4.01
N LEU A 227 11.73 -1.23 3.57
CA LEU A 227 10.60 -1.57 2.70
C LEU A 227 11.01 -1.74 1.24
N LEU A 228 12.19 -1.27 0.88
CA LEU A 228 12.68 -1.27 -0.49
C LEU A 228 14.14 -1.73 -0.51
N ASP A 229 14.41 -2.83 -1.18
CA ASP A 229 15.76 -3.26 -1.50
C ASP A 229 16.23 -2.53 -2.76
N GLU A 230 17.16 -1.57 -2.61
CA GLU A 230 17.67 -0.75 -3.72
C GLU A 230 18.51 -1.56 -4.73
N ASN A 231 18.82 -2.83 -4.44
CA ASN A 231 19.72 -3.67 -5.24
C ASN A 231 19.03 -4.75 -6.07
N GLU A 232 17.70 -4.88 -6.04
CA GLU A 232 17.03 -5.81 -6.96
C GLU A 232 16.83 -5.18 -8.35
N PRO A 233 17.25 -5.87 -9.43
CA PRO A 233 16.99 -5.39 -10.77
C PRO A 233 15.48 -5.27 -11.03
N ALA A 234 15.07 -4.18 -11.62
CA ALA A 234 13.67 -3.80 -11.87
C ALA A 234 12.80 -4.88 -12.55
N MET A 235 13.42 -5.86 -13.21
CA MET A 235 12.75 -6.97 -13.89
C MET A 235 12.06 -8.00 -12.97
N LYS A 236 12.46 -8.11 -11.69
CA LYS A 236 11.83 -9.08 -10.76
C LYS A 236 10.65 -8.52 -9.96
N ARG A 237 10.50 -7.19 -9.92
CA ARG A 237 9.53 -6.51 -9.05
C ARG A 237 8.07 -6.63 -9.48
N ASN A 238 7.81 -7.01 -10.74
CA ASN A 238 6.47 -7.14 -11.32
C ASN A 238 6.14 -8.54 -11.83
N ALA A 239 6.91 -9.58 -11.47
CA ALA A 239 6.65 -10.93 -11.94
C ALA A 239 5.38 -11.50 -11.29
N ASP A 240 4.46 -11.98 -12.12
CA ASP A 240 3.27 -12.71 -11.66
C ASP A 240 3.74 -13.99 -10.92
N PRO A 241 3.18 -14.32 -9.73
CA PRO A 241 3.55 -15.53 -8.99
C PRO A 241 3.47 -16.84 -9.77
N LEU A 242 2.70 -16.87 -10.86
CA LEU A 242 2.60 -18.01 -11.76
C LEU A 242 3.54 -17.94 -12.97
N LEU A 243 4.44 -16.96 -13.00
CA LEU A 243 5.34 -16.76 -14.14
C LEU A 243 6.29 -17.97 -14.33
N ASP A 244 6.88 -18.45 -13.25
CA ASP A 244 7.81 -19.60 -13.29
C ASP A 244 7.08 -20.88 -13.73
N ASP A 245 5.87 -21.09 -13.24
CA ASP A 245 5.02 -22.21 -13.66
C ASP A 245 4.62 -22.09 -15.13
N ALA A 246 4.31 -20.89 -15.59
CA ALA A 246 4.00 -20.62 -16.99
C ALA A 246 5.20 -20.84 -17.91
N ILE A 247 6.41 -20.43 -17.50
CA ILE A 247 7.67 -20.67 -18.21
C ILE A 247 7.95 -22.17 -18.32
N ALA A 248 7.86 -22.89 -17.21
CA ALA A 248 8.07 -24.34 -17.19
C ALA A 248 7.09 -25.07 -18.11
N LEU A 249 5.81 -24.64 -18.10
CA LEU A 249 4.78 -25.21 -18.97
C LEU A 249 5.04 -24.93 -20.46
N VAL A 250 5.43 -23.70 -20.81
CA VAL A 250 5.73 -23.28 -22.18
C VAL A 250 6.95 -24.00 -22.73
N ARG A 251 8.02 -24.12 -21.95
CA ARG A 251 9.22 -24.88 -22.29
C ARG A 251 8.92 -26.37 -22.54
N LYS A 252 8.09 -26.97 -21.66
CA LYS A 252 7.66 -28.37 -21.77
C LYS A 252 6.80 -28.64 -23.02
N GLN A 253 5.95 -27.69 -23.41
CA GLN A 253 5.03 -27.85 -24.54
C GLN A 253 5.64 -27.41 -25.88
N GLY A 254 6.77 -26.71 -25.87
CA GLY A 254 7.42 -26.16 -27.07
C GLY A 254 6.60 -25.12 -27.83
N ARG A 255 5.56 -24.57 -27.21
CA ARG A 255 4.67 -23.55 -27.80
C ARG A 255 4.01 -22.72 -26.72
N ALA A 256 3.73 -21.44 -27.01
CA ALA A 256 3.09 -20.53 -26.08
C ALA A 256 1.78 -19.96 -26.66
N SER A 257 0.67 -20.12 -25.93
CA SER A 257 -0.61 -19.51 -26.28
C SER A 257 -1.43 -19.18 -25.05
N ALA A 258 -2.22 -18.10 -25.12
CA ALA A 258 -3.09 -17.69 -24.02
C ALA A 258 -4.08 -18.81 -23.62
N ASN A 259 -4.70 -19.46 -24.61
CA ASN A 259 -5.65 -20.56 -24.36
C ASN A 259 -5.00 -21.75 -23.59
N MET A 260 -3.76 -22.06 -23.91
CA MET A 260 -3.02 -23.12 -23.21
C MET A 260 -2.77 -22.73 -21.73
N LEU A 261 -2.33 -21.50 -21.47
CA LEU A 261 -2.11 -21.01 -20.09
C LEU A 261 -3.42 -20.95 -19.30
N VAL A 262 -4.50 -20.45 -19.91
CA VAL A 262 -5.84 -20.45 -19.30
C VAL A 262 -6.25 -21.86 -18.88
N SER A 263 -6.12 -22.82 -19.79
CA SER A 263 -6.55 -24.21 -19.55
C SER A 263 -5.68 -24.96 -18.53
N ARG A 264 -4.38 -24.71 -18.51
CA ARG A 264 -3.43 -25.48 -17.68
C ARG A 264 -3.18 -24.89 -16.31
N LEU A 265 -3.24 -23.55 -16.20
CA LEU A 265 -3.01 -22.83 -14.95
C LEU A 265 -4.32 -22.36 -14.28
N SER A 266 -5.48 -22.65 -14.91
CA SER A 266 -6.81 -22.25 -14.42
C SER A 266 -6.92 -20.73 -14.15
N ILE A 267 -6.34 -19.91 -15.03
CA ILE A 267 -6.30 -18.45 -14.93
C ILE A 267 -7.21 -17.77 -15.96
N GLY A 268 -7.57 -16.52 -15.73
CA GLY A 268 -8.32 -15.72 -16.72
C GLY A 268 -7.48 -15.30 -17.92
N PHE A 269 -8.13 -15.06 -19.07
CA PHE A 269 -7.48 -14.71 -20.34
C PHE A 269 -6.59 -13.47 -20.24
N GLY A 270 -7.03 -12.45 -19.48
CA GLY A 270 -6.25 -11.24 -19.24
C GLY A 270 -4.92 -11.50 -18.51
N ARG A 271 -4.92 -12.40 -17.52
CA ARG A 271 -3.71 -12.80 -16.79
C ARG A 271 -2.79 -13.65 -17.67
N ALA A 272 -3.37 -14.55 -18.47
CA ALA A 272 -2.59 -15.35 -19.43
C ALA A 272 -1.85 -14.47 -20.45
N ASN A 273 -2.49 -13.42 -20.96
CA ASN A 273 -1.84 -12.48 -21.87
C ASN A 273 -0.72 -11.67 -21.20
N LYS A 274 -0.90 -11.24 -19.94
CA LYS A 274 0.19 -10.59 -19.18
C LYS A 274 1.40 -11.49 -19.02
N LEU A 275 1.20 -12.77 -18.71
CA LEU A 275 2.28 -13.76 -18.62
C LEU A 275 3.01 -13.95 -19.96
N LEU A 276 2.28 -13.95 -21.08
CA LEU A 276 2.90 -14.03 -22.40
C LEU A 276 3.74 -12.78 -22.73
N VAL A 277 3.30 -11.58 -22.33
CA VAL A 277 4.09 -10.35 -22.50
C VAL A 277 5.36 -10.40 -21.65
N GLN A 278 5.28 -10.81 -20.39
CA GLN A 278 6.45 -10.94 -19.52
C GLN A 278 7.45 -11.98 -20.06
N MET A 279 6.98 -13.12 -20.56
CA MET A 279 7.86 -14.13 -21.18
C MET A 279 8.51 -13.65 -22.49
N GLU A 280 7.84 -12.80 -23.26
CA GLU A 280 8.41 -12.14 -24.43
C GLU A 280 9.50 -11.13 -24.04
N GLU A 281 9.25 -10.28 -23.05
CA GLU A 281 10.24 -9.33 -22.51
C GLU A 281 11.49 -10.04 -21.95
N MET A 282 11.31 -11.24 -21.40
CA MET A 282 12.41 -12.09 -20.92
C MET A 282 13.12 -12.88 -22.04
N GLY A 283 12.65 -12.78 -23.28
CA GLY A 283 13.24 -13.50 -24.43
C GLY A 283 12.96 -15.00 -24.44
N ILE A 284 12.01 -15.49 -23.66
CA ILE A 284 11.65 -16.91 -23.56
C ILE A 284 10.77 -17.33 -24.75
N ILE A 285 9.91 -16.44 -25.23
CA ILE A 285 9.04 -16.66 -26.39
C ILE A 285 9.20 -15.53 -27.41
N GLY A 286 8.92 -15.83 -28.66
CA GLY A 286 8.92 -14.87 -29.75
C GLY A 286 7.71 -13.92 -29.77
N PRO A 287 7.74 -12.88 -30.63
CA PRO A 287 6.67 -11.91 -30.77
C PRO A 287 5.36 -12.58 -31.23
N PRO A 288 4.21 -11.89 -31.04
CA PRO A 288 2.92 -12.42 -31.47
C PRO A 288 2.86 -12.63 -32.98
N ASN A 289 2.31 -13.77 -33.40
CA ASN A 289 2.05 -14.04 -34.81
C ASN A 289 0.99 -13.11 -35.38
N ALA A 290 1.04 -12.83 -36.68
CA ALA A 290 0.03 -12.04 -37.38
C ALA A 290 -1.40 -12.62 -37.24
N ASN A 291 -1.52 -13.92 -37.02
CA ASN A 291 -2.76 -14.59 -36.67
C ASN A 291 -2.75 -14.99 -35.17
N PRO A 292 -3.64 -14.44 -34.34
CA PRO A 292 -3.70 -14.72 -32.91
C PRO A 292 -3.97 -16.19 -32.54
N SER A 293 -4.47 -16.98 -33.47
CA SER A 293 -4.78 -18.40 -33.28
C SER A 293 -3.52 -19.30 -33.35
N ILE A 294 -2.42 -18.77 -33.89
CA ILE A 294 -1.16 -19.53 -34.00
C ILE A 294 -0.36 -19.32 -32.72
N PRO A 295 0.05 -20.40 -32.01
CA PRO A 295 0.90 -20.29 -30.84
C PRO A 295 2.23 -19.60 -31.15
N ARG A 296 2.77 -18.86 -30.20
CA ARG A 296 4.08 -18.22 -30.31
C ARG A 296 5.19 -19.25 -30.18
N GLU A 297 6.31 -19.02 -30.85
CA GLU A 297 7.48 -19.86 -30.80
C GLU A 297 8.22 -19.72 -29.47
N VAL A 298 8.79 -20.80 -28.96
CA VAL A 298 9.64 -20.79 -27.76
C VAL A 298 11.07 -20.61 -28.21
N LEU A 299 11.74 -19.58 -27.70
CA LEU A 299 13.11 -19.22 -28.06
C LEU A 299 14.14 -19.75 -27.05
N ASP A 300 13.75 -19.89 -25.79
CA ASP A 300 14.60 -20.40 -24.71
C ASP A 300 13.96 -21.60 -24.04
N TYR A 301 14.62 -22.75 -24.20
CA TYR A 301 14.21 -24.05 -23.61
C TYR A 301 14.87 -24.33 -22.25
N GLY A 302 15.74 -23.44 -21.70
CA GLY A 302 16.49 -23.64 -20.48
C GLY A 302 17.60 -24.74 -20.63
N GLU A 303 18.25 -25.08 -19.53
CA GLU A 303 19.40 -26.01 -19.51
C GLU A 303 19.10 -27.46 -19.99
N ASN A 304 17.83 -27.82 -20.17
CA ASN A 304 17.39 -29.18 -20.52
C ASN A 304 17.02 -29.40 -22.01
N GLY A 305 17.39 -28.48 -22.91
CA GLY A 305 17.42 -28.68 -24.37
C GLY A 305 16.11 -29.18 -25.04
N THR A 306 15.96 -28.88 -26.31
CA THR A 306 14.89 -29.15 -27.30
C THR A 306 13.77 -30.15 -26.96
N PRO A 307 12.49 -29.82 -27.32
CA PRO A 307 11.36 -30.73 -27.13
C PRO A 307 11.53 -32.00 -27.97
N SER A 308 11.27 -33.18 -27.37
CA SER A 308 11.04 -34.40 -28.10
C SER A 308 9.84 -34.22 -29.04
N LYS A 309 10.10 -34.33 -30.33
CA LYS A 309 9.05 -34.43 -31.34
C LYS A 309 8.34 -35.77 -31.13
N GLU A 310 7.10 -35.74 -30.68
CA GLU A 310 6.06 -36.72 -30.97
C GLU A 310 4.89 -36.03 -31.66
#